data_0cb9a57c6381b1b916001263c996bb4b
#
_entry.id   0cb9a57c6381b1b916001263c996bb4b
#
_cell.length_a   1.000
_cell.length_b   1.000
_cell.length_c   1.000
_cell.angle_alpha   90.00
_cell.angle_beta   90.00
_cell.angle_gamma   90.00
#
_symmetry.space_group_name_H-M   'P 1'
#
loop_
_entity.id
_entity.type
_entity.pdbx_description
1 polymer ?
#
loop_
_entity_poly.entity_id
_entity_poly.type
_entity_poly.pdbx_seq_one_letter_code
_entity_poly.pdbx_strand_id
1 'polypeptide(L)'
;MLFDITQLYDRLKAIDHKHFYEIEADFFQCFCSNPVTASFPLINAFLIVSSWFGTSERSGVWTFYEATNPESIQKAVDYLIQSGETELVAVIEKGIHDYQNSQYAEDFEYPEEWITESEEIDAWITEHDDWLCHWLYDYLLRNENKIIAL
;
A
#
# COMPACT_ATOMS: atom_id res chain seq x y z
N MET A 1 -18.68 -10.91 7.16
CA MET A 1 -19.44 -9.68 7.37
C MET A 1 -19.10 -8.68 6.29
N LEU A 2 -20.12 -8.12 5.65
CA LEU A 2 -19.91 -7.07 4.65
C LEU A 2 -19.88 -5.71 5.37
N PHE A 3 -18.82 -4.95 5.14
CA PHE A 3 -18.73 -3.58 5.65
C PHE A 3 -19.52 -2.65 4.73
N ASP A 4 -20.33 -1.77 5.32
CA ASP A 4 -20.97 -0.68 4.60
C ASP A 4 -19.94 0.46 4.47
N ILE A 5 -19.57 0.80 3.23
CA ILE A 5 -18.57 1.83 2.96
C ILE A 5 -18.97 3.20 3.52
N THR A 6 -20.27 3.52 3.52
CA THR A 6 -20.77 4.77 4.07
C THR A 6 -20.55 4.84 5.58
N GLN A 7 -20.78 3.74 6.29
CA GLN A 7 -20.54 3.65 7.73
C GLN A 7 -19.04 3.77 8.03
N LEU A 8 -18.18 3.17 7.21
CA LEU A 8 -16.74 3.29 7.36
C LEU A 8 -16.29 4.75 7.22
N TYR A 9 -16.83 5.48 6.28
CA TYR A 9 -16.54 6.90 6.10
C TYR A 9 -17.03 7.76 7.28
N ASP A 10 -18.19 7.44 7.85
CA ASP A 10 -18.67 8.13 9.05
C ASP A 10 -17.71 7.94 10.21
N ARG A 11 -17.18 6.72 10.39
CA ARG A 11 -16.18 6.42 11.41
C ARG A 11 -14.85 7.14 11.12
N LEU A 12 -14.42 7.16 9.86
CA LEU A 12 -13.19 7.84 9.45
C LEU A 12 -13.22 9.34 9.76
N LYS A 13 -14.36 9.98 9.52
CA LYS A 13 -14.54 11.42 9.76
C LYS A 13 -14.61 11.76 11.25
N ALA A 14 -14.86 10.77 12.11
CA ALA A 14 -14.93 10.95 13.56
C ALA A 14 -13.56 10.86 14.24
N ILE A 15 -12.50 10.49 13.53
CA ILE A 15 -11.14 10.33 14.06
C ILE A 15 -10.17 11.22 13.29
N ASP A 16 -8.97 11.41 13.84
CA ASP A 16 -7.87 12.06 13.13
C ASP A 16 -6.91 11.02 12.52
N HIS A 17 -5.93 11.48 11.74
CA HIS A 17 -4.99 10.58 11.07
C HIS A 17 -4.16 9.71 12.03
N LYS A 18 -3.94 10.18 13.26
CA LYS A 18 -3.17 9.44 14.27
C LYS A 18 -3.89 8.17 14.71
N HIS A 19 -5.21 8.14 14.59
CA HIS A 19 -6.06 7.02 14.97
C HIS A 19 -6.49 6.18 13.76
N PHE A 20 -5.93 6.46 12.59
CA PHE A 20 -6.28 5.76 11.36
C PHE A 20 -6.09 4.24 11.46
N TYR A 21 -5.10 3.80 12.24
CA TYR A 21 -4.84 2.37 12.47
C TYR A 21 -6.06 1.61 13.02
N GLU A 22 -6.98 2.31 13.67
CA GLU A 22 -8.19 1.68 14.24
C GLU A 22 -9.20 1.25 13.19
N ILE A 23 -9.14 1.83 11.98
CA ILE A 23 -10.13 1.61 10.92
C ILE A 23 -9.50 1.13 9.60
N GLU A 24 -8.20 1.19 9.48
CA GLU A 24 -7.49 0.83 8.24
C GLU A 24 -7.82 -0.58 7.77
N ALA A 25 -7.78 -1.56 8.67
CA ALA A 25 -8.08 -2.94 8.34
C ALA A 25 -9.50 -3.13 7.82
N ASP A 26 -10.45 -2.38 8.35
CA ASP A 26 -11.85 -2.45 7.92
C ASP A 26 -12.02 -1.93 6.49
N PHE A 27 -11.37 -0.82 6.13
CA PHE A 27 -11.33 -0.34 4.76
C PHE A 27 -10.66 -1.34 3.83
N PHE A 28 -9.53 -1.89 4.25
CA PHE A 28 -8.80 -2.89 3.47
C PHE A 28 -9.69 -4.10 3.16
N GLN A 29 -10.35 -4.65 4.16
CA GLN A 29 -11.25 -5.79 4.00
C GLN A 29 -12.46 -5.46 3.13
N CYS A 30 -13.03 -4.26 3.30
CA CYS A 30 -14.14 -3.80 2.50
C CYS A 30 -13.79 -3.79 1.01
N PHE A 31 -12.63 -3.23 0.67
CA PHE A 31 -12.16 -3.17 -0.72
C PHE A 31 -11.83 -4.55 -1.28
N CYS A 32 -11.20 -5.40 -0.49
CA CYS A 32 -10.82 -6.75 -0.92
C CYS A 32 -12.02 -7.71 -1.03
N SER A 33 -13.15 -7.41 -0.41
CA SER A 33 -14.33 -8.27 -0.46
C SER A 33 -14.95 -8.36 -1.85
N ASN A 34 -14.65 -7.40 -2.74
CA ASN A 34 -15.12 -7.39 -4.11
C ASN A 34 -13.89 -7.27 -5.05
N PRO A 35 -13.54 -8.37 -5.77
CA PRO A 35 -12.37 -8.34 -6.68
C PRO A 35 -12.45 -7.28 -7.77
N VAL A 36 -13.65 -6.95 -8.23
CA VAL A 36 -13.85 -5.89 -9.24
C VAL A 36 -13.47 -4.53 -8.64
N THR A 37 -13.98 -4.22 -7.45
CA THR A 37 -13.63 -2.98 -6.74
C THR A 37 -12.13 -2.90 -6.49
N ALA A 38 -11.53 -3.98 -5.99
CA ALA A 38 -10.09 -4.03 -5.71
C ALA A 38 -9.23 -3.80 -6.96
N SER A 39 -9.76 -4.08 -8.16
CA SER A 39 -9.03 -3.91 -9.43
C SER A 39 -9.01 -2.47 -9.95
N PHE A 40 -9.89 -1.59 -9.47
CA PHE A 40 -9.86 -0.19 -9.90
C PHE A 40 -8.54 0.48 -9.47
N PRO A 41 -7.90 1.25 -10.37
CA PRO A 41 -6.60 1.88 -10.05
C PRO A 41 -6.62 2.69 -8.76
N LEU A 42 -7.70 3.43 -8.53
CA LEU A 42 -7.89 4.22 -7.32
C LEU A 42 -7.82 3.36 -6.04
N ILE A 43 -8.49 2.22 -6.05
CA ILE A 43 -8.55 1.29 -4.90
C ILE A 43 -7.25 0.49 -4.81
N ASN A 44 -6.75 0.00 -5.94
CA ASN A 44 -5.50 -0.76 -5.97
C ASN A 44 -4.34 0.06 -5.39
N ALA A 45 -4.25 1.35 -5.70
CA ALA A 45 -3.21 2.21 -5.15
C ALA A 45 -3.27 2.28 -3.62
N PHE A 46 -4.46 2.44 -3.06
CA PHE A 46 -4.64 2.41 -1.60
C PHE A 46 -4.20 1.06 -1.01
N LEU A 47 -4.67 -0.04 -1.60
CA LEU A 47 -4.34 -1.39 -1.12
C LEU A 47 -2.83 -1.66 -1.15
N ILE A 48 -2.17 -1.24 -2.21
CA ILE A 48 -0.72 -1.43 -2.34
C ILE A 48 0.04 -0.61 -1.30
N VAL A 49 -0.26 0.68 -1.14
CA VAL A 49 0.44 1.52 -0.15
C VAL A 49 0.17 1.03 1.27
N SER A 50 -1.08 0.71 1.58
CA SER A 50 -1.47 0.18 2.89
C SER A 50 -0.74 -1.13 3.22
N SER A 51 -0.70 -2.06 2.27
CA SER A 51 -0.01 -3.34 2.42
C SER A 51 1.51 -3.17 2.55
N TRP A 52 2.10 -2.30 1.75
CA TRP A 52 3.52 -1.97 1.77
C TRP A 52 3.93 -1.42 3.13
N PHE A 53 3.21 -0.42 3.62
CA PHE A 53 3.45 0.19 4.92
C PHE A 53 3.25 -0.82 6.06
N GLY A 54 2.12 -1.52 6.08
CA GLY A 54 1.79 -2.48 7.14
C GLY A 54 2.76 -3.66 7.18
N THR A 55 3.21 -4.15 6.02
CA THR A 55 4.17 -5.26 5.96
C THR A 55 5.54 -4.82 6.47
N SER A 56 5.97 -3.61 6.14
CA SER A 56 7.23 -3.05 6.67
C SER A 56 7.23 -3.04 8.19
N GLU A 57 6.14 -2.61 8.81
CA GLU A 57 6.04 -2.56 10.28
C GLU A 57 6.05 -3.94 10.93
N ARG A 58 5.45 -4.96 10.27
CA ARG A 58 5.33 -6.30 10.85
C ARG A 58 6.55 -7.18 10.64
N SER A 59 7.13 -7.16 9.44
CA SER A 59 8.13 -8.16 9.05
C SER A 59 9.22 -7.65 8.12
N GLY A 60 9.15 -6.37 7.76
CA GLY A 60 10.05 -5.78 6.77
C GLY A 60 9.46 -5.80 5.37
N VAL A 61 9.78 -4.77 4.59
CA VAL A 61 9.20 -4.54 3.26
C VAL A 61 9.59 -5.60 2.24
N TRP A 62 10.68 -6.32 2.48
CA TRP A 62 11.10 -7.45 1.64
C TRP A 62 9.95 -8.42 1.38
N THR A 63 9.22 -8.79 2.45
CA THR A 63 8.09 -9.72 2.37
C THR A 63 7.01 -9.20 1.43
N PHE A 64 6.75 -7.90 1.44
CA PHE A 64 5.79 -7.28 0.53
C PHE A 64 6.19 -7.48 -0.93
N TYR A 65 7.42 -7.15 -1.29
CA TYR A 65 7.89 -7.26 -2.67
C TYR A 65 7.97 -8.70 -3.16
N GLU A 66 8.36 -9.61 -2.29
CA GLU A 66 8.45 -11.03 -2.63
C GLU A 66 7.06 -11.65 -2.87
N ALA A 67 6.08 -11.27 -2.07
CA ALA A 67 4.75 -11.90 -2.07
C ALA A 67 3.72 -11.20 -2.95
N THR A 68 3.95 -9.96 -3.35
CA THR A 68 2.96 -9.17 -4.08
C THR A 68 3.15 -9.29 -5.59
N ASN A 69 2.04 -9.41 -6.32
CA ASN A 69 2.08 -9.45 -7.79
C ASN A 69 2.71 -8.16 -8.33
N PRO A 70 3.82 -8.26 -9.10
CA PRO A 70 4.50 -7.10 -9.68
C PRO A 70 3.60 -6.21 -10.54
N GLU A 71 2.62 -6.79 -11.23
CA GLU A 71 1.68 -6.03 -12.06
C GLU A 71 0.80 -5.12 -11.20
N SER A 72 0.38 -5.60 -10.03
CA SER A 72 -0.42 -4.79 -9.09
C SER A 72 0.38 -3.62 -8.54
N ILE A 73 1.66 -3.83 -8.23
CA ILE A 73 2.56 -2.78 -7.79
C ILE A 73 2.74 -1.74 -8.90
N GLN A 74 2.97 -2.20 -10.13
CA GLN A 74 3.18 -1.29 -11.28
C GLN A 74 1.93 -0.46 -11.57
N LYS A 75 0.74 -1.05 -11.51
CA LYS A 75 -0.52 -0.30 -11.65
C LYS A 75 -0.66 0.80 -10.60
N ALA A 76 -0.31 0.47 -9.35
CA ALA A 76 -0.33 1.45 -8.27
C ALA A 76 0.66 2.59 -8.52
N VAL A 77 1.88 2.26 -8.93
CA VAL A 77 2.92 3.23 -9.27
C VAL A 77 2.45 4.15 -10.39
N ASP A 78 1.92 3.59 -11.47
CA ASP A 78 1.43 4.37 -12.62
C ASP A 78 0.32 5.34 -12.20
N TYR A 79 -0.61 4.88 -11.39
CA TYR A 79 -1.70 5.72 -10.89
C TYR A 79 -1.18 6.84 -9.99
N LEU A 80 -0.24 6.52 -9.09
CA LEU A 80 0.34 7.50 -8.18
C LEU A 80 1.16 8.55 -8.91
N ILE A 81 1.88 8.17 -9.98
CA ILE A 81 2.59 9.12 -10.84
C ILE A 81 1.61 10.12 -11.46
N GLN A 82 0.50 9.63 -12.02
CA GLN A 82 -0.53 10.47 -12.60
C GLN A 82 -1.17 11.41 -11.58
N SER A 83 -1.20 11.00 -10.31
CA SER A 83 -1.74 11.79 -9.20
C SER A 83 -0.71 12.75 -8.59
N GLY A 84 0.53 12.76 -9.08
CA GLY A 84 1.57 13.67 -8.62
C GLY A 84 2.31 13.23 -7.34
N GLU A 85 2.19 11.96 -6.95
CA GLU A 85 2.79 11.40 -5.72
C GLU A 85 4.25 10.96 -5.97
N THR A 86 5.10 11.89 -6.37
CA THR A 86 6.46 11.58 -6.84
C THR A 86 7.38 11.06 -5.74
N GLU A 87 7.27 11.58 -4.53
CA GLU A 87 8.13 11.15 -3.40
C GLU A 87 7.84 9.70 -3.00
N LEU A 88 6.56 9.38 -2.82
CA LEU A 88 6.12 8.04 -2.46
C LEU A 88 6.49 7.02 -3.54
N VAL A 89 6.26 7.38 -4.80
CA VAL A 89 6.60 6.52 -5.95
C VAL A 89 8.08 6.20 -6.00
N ALA A 90 8.95 7.19 -5.78
CA ALA A 90 10.39 6.98 -5.81
C ALA A 90 10.84 5.92 -4.80
N VAL A 91 10.24 5.91 -3.62
CA VAL A 91 10.56 4.92 -2.57
C VAL A 91 10.01 3.54 -2.93
N ILE A 92 8.76 3.47 -3.39
CA ILE A 92 8.14 2.18 -3.76
C ILE A 92 8.88 1.53 -4.93
N GLU A 93 9.20 2.28 -5.98
CA GLU A 93 9.91 1.75 -7.15
C GLU A 93 11.27 1.17 -6.81
N LYS A 94 11.93 1.70 -5.81
CA LYS A 94 13.26 1.27 -5.38
C LYS A 94 13.33 -0.22 -5.04
N GLY A 95 12.26 -0.79 -4.54
CA GLY A 95 12.20 -2.19 -4.12
C GLY A 95 11.66 -3.16 -5.17
N ILE A 96 11.26 -2.68 -6.35
CA ILE A 96 10.69 -3.53 -7.40
C ILE A 96 11.81 -4.29 -8.12
N HIS A 97 11.79 -5.63 -7.97
CA HIS A 97 12.74 -6.53 -8.60
C HIS A 97 12.03 -7.82 -9.02
N ASP A 98 12.69 -8.64 -9.83
CA ASP A 98 12.17 -9.92 -10.28
C ASP A 98 12.40 -11.01 -9.23
N TYR A 99 11.62 -10.99 -8.16
CA TYR A 99 11.71 -11.97 -7.08
C TYR A 99 11.27 -13.38 -7.50
N GLN A 100 10.54 -13.49 -8.60
CA GLN A 100 10.05 -14.78 -9.10
C GLN A 100 11.05 -15.45 -10.05
N ASN A 101 12.18 -14.82 -10.33
CA ASN A 101 13.22 -15.39 -11.16
C ASN A 101 13.75 -16.67 -10.51
N SER A 102 13.67 -17.80 -11.24
CA SER A 102 14.09 -19.10 -10.72
C SER A 102 15.56 -19.14 -10.29
N GLN A 103 16.41 -18.32 -10.91
CA GLN A 103 17.82 -18.21 -10.54
C GLN A 103 18.02 -17.82 -9.07
N TYR A 104 17.14 -16.98 -8.53
CA TYR A 104 17.21 -16.50 -7.16
C TYR A 104 16.24 -17.24 -6.23
N ALA A 105 15.04 -17.52 -6.71
CA ALA A 105 13.97 -18.08 -5.90
C ALA A 105 14.26 -19.50 -5.39
N GLU A 106 14.90 -20.34 -6.23
CA GLU A 106 15.21 -21.74 -5.88
C GLU A 106 16.22 -21.86 -4.73
N ASP A 107 17.25 -21.00 -4.74
CA ASP A 107 18.34 -21.05 -3.79
C ASP A 107 18.24 -19.98 -2.70
N PHE A 108 17.26 -19.09 -2.79
CA PHE A 108 17.10 -17.92 -1.91
C PHE A 108 18.36 -17.03 -1.86
N GLU A 109 19.13 -17.01 -2.95
CA GLU A 109 20.35 -16.23 -3.10
C GLU A 109 20.09 -14.97 -3.93
N TYR A 110 19.40 -14.00 -3.33
CA TYR A 110 19.11 -12.72 -3.97
C TYR A 110 20.34 -11.79 -3.92
N PRO A 111 20.46 -10.86 -4.89
CA PRO A 111 21.55 -9.87 -4.85
C PRO A 111 21.52 -9.05 -3.55
N GLU A 112 22.72 -8.82 -2.99
CA GLU A 112 22.86 -8.03 -1.76
C GLU A 112 22.28 -6.62 -1.90
N GLU A 113 22.33 -6.07 -3.09
CA GLU A 113 21.76 -4.74 -3.39
C GLU A 113 20.28 -4.67 -3.08
N TRP A 114 19.54 -5.75 -3.37
CA TRP A 114 18.10 -5.80 -3.09
C TRP A 114 17.83 -5.80 -1.58
N ILE A 115 18.68 -6.48 -0.82
CA ILE A 115 18.59 -6.52 0.65
C ILE A 115 18.84 -5.14 1.23
N THR A 116 19.91 -4.48 0.77
CA THR A 116 20.26 -3.12 1.20
C THR A 116 19.15 -2.13 0.88
N GLU A 117 18.58 -2.21 -0.33
CA GLU A 117 17.47 -1.34 -0.74
C GLU A 117 16.24 -1.55 0.15
N SER A 118 15.92 -2.80 0.49
CA SER A 118 14.78 -3.09 1.37
C SER A 118 14.99 -2.51 2.77
N GLU A 119 16.19 -2.57 3.29
CA GLU A 119 16.54 -1.97 4.58
C GLU A 119 16.43 -0.45 4.55
N GLU A 120 16.85 0.17 3.45
CA GLU A 120 16.72 1.63 3.25
C GLU A 120 15.25 2.04 3.16
N ILE A 121 14.42 1.23 2.49
CA ILE A 121 12.98 1.49 2.40
C ILE A 121 12.34 1.37 3.78
N ASP A 122 12.68 0.33 4.56
CA ASP A 122 12.16 0.17 5.91
C ASP A 122 12.53 1.34 6.81
N ALA A 123 13.77 1.84 6.69
CA ALA A 123 14.22 3.01 7.43
C ALA A 123 13.43 4.26 7.04
N TRP A 124 13.21 4.46 5.75
CA TRP A 124 12.40 5.59 5.25
C TRP A 124 10.97 5.52 5.78
N ILE A 125 10.36 4.33 5.75
CA ILE A 125 9.00 4.12 6.27
C ILE A 125 8.93 4.44 7.77
N THR A 126 9.91 3.97 8.54
CA THR A 126 9.97 4.24 9.98
C THR A 126 10.08 5.73 10.27
N GLU A 127 10.89 6.44 9.51
CA GLU A 127 11.06 7.89 9.65
C GLU A 127 9.82 8.69 9.22
N HIS A 128 8.97 8.11 8.36
CA HIS A 128 7.82 8.78 7.78
C HIS A 128 6.48 8.12 8.20
N ASP A 129 6.45 7.38 9.28
CA ASP A 129 5.26 6.64 9.68
C ASP A 129 4.03 7.54 9.91
N ASP A 130 4.21 8.67 10.58
CA ASP A 130 3.14 9.64 10.79
C ASP A 130 2.66 10.26 9.46
N TRP A 131 3.61 10.58 8.59
CA TRP A 131 3.30 11.10 7.26
C TRP A 131 2.50 10.07 6.42
N LEU A 132 2.87 8.79 6.50
CA LEU A 132 2.18 7.72 5.79
C LEU A 132 0.76 7.50 6.33
N CYS A 133 0.57 7.53 7.65
CA CYS A 133 -0.75 7.46 8.25
C CYS A 133 -1.64 8.62 7.79
N HIS A 134 -1.07 9.82 7.76
CA HIS A 134 -1.78 11.00 7.26
C HIS A 134 -2.10 10.86 5.77
N TRP A 135 -1.15 10.36 4.98
CA TRP A 135 -1.33 10.16 3.54
C TRP A 135 -2.49 9.19 3.25
N LEU A 136 -2.53 8.06 3.92
CA LEU A 136 -3.60 7.06 3.76
C LEU A 136 -4.96 7.61 4.18
N TYR A 137 -5.00 8.27 5.33
CA TYR A 137 -6.19 8.90 5.87
C TYR A 137 -6.74 9.97 4.89
N ASP A 138 -5.87 10.87 4.46
CA ASP A 138 -6.22 11.94 3.54
C ASP A 138 -6.63 11.40 2.16
N TYR A 139 -5.95 10.36 1.69
CA TYR A 139 -6.27 9.71 0.43
C TYR A 139 -7.73 9.22 0.39
N LEU A 140 -8.16 8.56 1.45
CA LEU A 140 -9.55 8.09 1.55
C LEU A 140 -10.53 9.26 1.60
N LEU A 141 -10.24 10.30 2.37
CA LEU A 141 -11.11 11.48 2.47
C LEU A 141 -11.23 12.22 1.15
N ARG A 142 -10.11 12.47 0.47
CA ARG A 142 -10.09 13.17 -0.83
C ARG A 142 -10.90 12.43 -1.90
N ASN A 143 -10.93 11.13 -1.83
CA ASN A 143 -11.54 10.28 -2.85
C ASN A 143 -12.88 9.70 -2.43
N GLU A 144 -13.47 10.19 -1.35
CA GLU A 144 -14.74 9.66 -0.79
C GLU A 144 -15.83 9.53 -1.85
N ASN A 145 -16.11 10.60 -2.59
CA ASN A 145 -17.19 10.59 -3.58
C ASN A 145 -16.94 9.57 -4.70
N LYS A 146 -15.70 9.45 -5.14
CA LYS A 146 -15.32 8.48 -6.18
C LYS A 146 -15.44 7.05 -5.68
N ILE A 147 -15.01 6.81 -4.44
CA ILE A 147 -15.01 5.47 -3.84
C ILE A 147 -16.44 5.02 -3.56
N ILE A 148 -17.27 5.88 -3.00
CA ILE A 148 -18.67 5.54 -2.72
C ILE A 148 -19.44 5.26 -4.02
N ALA A 149 -19.07 5.89 -5.13
CA ALA A 149 -19.71 5.70 -6.43
C ALA A 149 -19.33 4.41 -7.16
N LEU A 150 -18.31 3.68 -6.67
CA LEU A 150 -17.86 2.44 -7.31
C LEU A 150 -18.84 1.25 -7.17
#